data_d537f099862db03c5d6880287d44cf65
#
_entry.id   d537f099862db03c5d6880287d44cf65
#
_cell.length_a   1.000
_cell.length_b   1.000
_cell.length_c   1.000
_cell.angle_alpha   90.00
_cell.angle_beta   90.00
_cell.angle_gamma   90.00
#
_symmetry.space_group_name_H-M   'P 1'
#
loop_
_entity.id
_entity.type
_entity.pdbx_description
1 polymer ?
#
loop_
_entity_poly.entity_id
_entity_poly.type
_entity_poly.pdbx_seq_one_letter_code
_entity_poly.pdbx_strand_id
1 'polypeptide(L)'
;MFQYIPERIIIDKAVVAEPLTEQICEHFSDIPSKVVENFSWHHDEFGTDPLRNPLTKGKKTLHLKYFKGKSIKACPGFSNELVCCNYFTLDLIENCPFECTYCILQAFLNKPVITIHANLEEILEQVGRLTSDQPGTLFRVGTGEHSDSLALDHILGIKAHVIRYFAKLPNALLELKTKSKHVDHLLDLPHGGKTVISWSVNPEIIVEQEEHKTARLTERLEAARMASEAGYKVAFHFDPMINYPDWEKGYQNLVDQILGSVPPDRIAWISLGALRYISSLKAVVDERFPNSNIFLGEFVPGKDGKMRYLRKIRQRMFRNVQQRIKKLAPRIPTYLCMENSTIWEKTMAYQPQDAKVLEDKLVTSLPERFPVEA
;
A
#
# COMPACT_ATOMS: atom_id res chain seq x y z
N MET A 1 -1.13 -17.38 -13.40
CA MET A 1 -1.54 -16.01 -12.95
C MET A 1 -2.48 -16.17 -11.77
N PHE A 2 -2.25 -15.49 -10.66
CA PHE A 2 -3.13 -15.57 -9.51
C PHE A 2 -4.46 -14.87 -9.83
N GLN A 3 -5.56 -15.62 -9.74
CA GLN A 3 -6.92 -15.11 -9.85
C GLN A 3 -7.60 -15.31 -8.49
N TYR A 4 -8.17 -14.25 -7.94
CA TYR A 4 -8.89 -14.35 -6.68
C TYR A 4 -10.33 -14.79 -6.94
N ILE A 5 -10.73 -15.90 -6.31
CA ILE A 5 -12.11 -16.38 -6.28
C ILE A 5 -12.42 -16.70 -4.81
N PRO A 6 -13.41 -16.06 -4.19
CA PRO A 6 -13.84 -16.40 -2.84
C PRO A 6 -14.56 -17.75 -2.83
N GLU A 7 -14.51 -18.45 -1.70
CA GLU A 7 -15.29 -19.68 -1.48
C GLU A 7 -16.65 -19.39 -0.85
N ARG A 8 -16.80 -18.21 -0.22
CA ARG A 8 -18.05 -17.75 0.38
C ARG A 8 -18.07 -16.24 0.58
N ILE A 9 -19.28 -15.67 0.65
CA ILE A 9 -19.53 -14.27 0.97
C ILE A 9 -20.38 -14.19 2.22
N ILE A 10 -19.93 -13.43 3.23
CA ILE A 10 -20.70 -13.11 4.44
C ILE A 10 -21.13 -11.65 4.33
N ILE A 11 -22.40 -11.39 4.58
CA ILE A 11 -22.98 -10.04 4.41
C ILE A 11 -23.60 -9.63 5.75
N ASP A 12 -23.09 -8.59 6.36
CA ASP A 12 -23.75 -7.99 7.52
C ASP A 12 -25.10 -7.42 7.08
N LYS A 13 -26.16 -7.66 7.83
CA LYS A 13 -27.53 -7.21 7.53
C LYS A 13 -27.61 -5.70 7.25
N ALA A 14 -26.76 -4.92 7.93
CA ALA A 14 -26.71 -3.47 7.78
C ALA A 14 -26.29 -2.98 6.39
N VAL A 15 -25.69 -3.84 5.55
CA VAL A 15 -25.17 -3.48 4.21
C VAL A 15 -25.85 -4.24 3.07
N VAL A 16 -26.92 -4.98 3.34
CA VAL A 16 -27.62 -5.78 2.30
C VAL A 16 -28.12 -4.90 1.15
N ALA A 17 -28.57 -3.68 1.44
CA ALA A 17 -29.12 -2.74 0.46
C ALA A 17 -28.08 -1.77 -0.11
N GLU A 18 -26.80 -1.91 0.24
CA GLU A 18 -25.75 -1.04 -0.31
C GLU A 18 -25.45 -1.40 -1.77
N PRO A 19 -25.33 -0.42 -2.67
CA PRO A 19 -25.04 -0.67 -4.09
C PRO A 19 -23.78 -1.52 -4.32
N LEU A 20 -22.75 -1.32 -3.52
CA LEU A 20 -21.52 -2.12 -3.59
C LEU A 20 -21.77 -3.58 -3.21
N THR A 21 -22.67 -3.86 -2.27
CA THR A 21 -23.04 -5.23 -1.89
C THR A 21 -23.73 -5.94 -3.06
N GLU A 22 -24.70 -5.28 -3.70
CA GLU A 22 -25.40 -5.78 -4.87
C GLU A 22 -24.42 -6.10 -6.00
N GLN A 23 -23.56 -5.15 -6.37
CA GLN A 23 -22.54 -5.32 -7.41
C GLN A 23 -21.61 -6.52 -7.13
N ILE A 24 -21.16 -6.71 -5.88
CA ILE A 24 -20.28 -7.83 -5.51
C ILE A 24 -21.03 -9.16 -5.60
N CYS A 25 -22.26 -9.21 -5.12
CA CYS A 25 -23.10 -10.42 -5.18
C CYS A 25 -23.44 -10.81 -6.63
N GLU A 26 -23.71 -9.85 -7.50
CA GLU A 26 -23.90 -10.10 -8.93
C GLU A 26 -22.65 -10.66 -9.60
N HIS A 27 -21.48 -10.04 -9.33
CA HIS A 27 -20.20 -10.50 -9.88
C HIS A 27 -19.84 -11.94 -9.44
N PHE A 28 -20.20 -12.30 -8.22
CA PHE A 28 -19.95 -13.63 -7.63
C PHE A 28 -21.23 -14.43 -7.44
N SER A 29 -22.14 -14.39 -8.40
CA SER A 29 -23.46 -15.05 -8.33
C SER A 29 -23.41 -16.56 -8.04
N ASP A 30 -22.36 -17.25 -8.48
CA ASP A 30 -22.12 -18.68 -8.25
C ASP A 30 -21.51 -18.99 -6.87
N ILE A 31 -21.13 -17.97 -6.11
CA ILE A 31 -20.50 -18.15 -4.79
C ILE A 31 -21.54 -18.11 -3.68
N PRO A 32 -21.56 -19.09 -2.75
CA PRO A 32 -22.48 -19.10 -1.64
C PRO A 32 -22.39 -17.83 -0.80
N SER A 33 -23.53 -17.14 -0.62
CA SER A 33 -23.62 -15.96 0.22
C SER A 33 -24.56 -16.21 1.43
N LYS A 34 -24.25 -15.55 2.56
CA LYS A 34 -25.06 -15.65 3.79
C LYS A 34 -25.15 -14.27 4.46
N VAL A 35 -26.39 -13.85 4.72
CA VAL A 35 -26.67 -12.64 5.52
C VAL A 35 -26.63 -13.01 7.00
N VAL A 36 -25.95 -12.17 7.81
CA VAL A 36 -25.81 -12.34 9.26
C VAL A 36 -26.06 -11.01 9.99
N GLU A 37 -26.51 -11.07 11.24
CA GLU A 37 -26.65 -9.86 12.08
C GLU A 37 -25.28 -9.32 12.50
N ASN A 38 -24.37 -10.20 12.92
CA ASN A 38 -23.00 -9.89 13.28
C ASN A 38 -22.09 -11.07 12.91
N PHE A 39 -21.04 -10.81 12.18
CA PHE A 39 -20.06 -11.83 11.85
C PHE A 39 -19.02 -11.95 12.96
N SER A 40 -18.90 -13.12 13.56
CA SER A 40 -17.80 -13.52 14.42
C SER A 40 -16.98 -14.61 13.74
N TRP A 41 -15.67 -14.43 13.78
CA TRP A 41 -14.75 -15.46 13.32
C TRP A 41 -14.52 -16.47 14.42
N HIS A 42 -14.81 -17.74 14.17
CA HIS A 42 -14.48 -18.84 15.07
C HIS A 42 -13.38 -19.69 14.47
N HIS A 43 -12.30 -19.92 15.20
CA HIS A 43 -11.19 -20.76 14.75
C HIS A 43 -11.65 -22.20 14.38
N ASP A 44 -12.67 -22.70 15.05
CA ASP A 44 -13.20 -24.05 14.87
C ASP A 44 -13.84 -24.29 13.49
N GLU A 45 -14.31 -23.25 12.81
CA GLU A 45 -14.90 -23.37 11.46
C GLU A 45 -13.85 -23.72 10.38
N PHE A 46 -12.56 -23.53 10.66
CA PHE A 46 -11.48 -23.71 9.68
C PHE A 46 -10.55 -24.87 9.98
N GLY A 47 -10.88 -25.66 11.02
CA GLY A 47 -10.16 -26.86 11.44
C GLY A 47 -8.86 -26.55 12.18
N THR A 48 -8.55 -27.42 13.13
CA THR A 48 -7.33 -27.40 13.95
C THR A 48 -6.12 -27.99 13.23
N ASP A 49 -6.20 -28.20 11.89
CA ASP A 49 -5.07 -28.74 11.13
C ASP A 49 -3.93 -27.68 11.07
N PRO A 50 -2.83 -27.89 11.80
CA PRO A 50 -1.71 -26.96 11.82
C PRO A 50 -1.04 -26.81 10.45
N LEU A 51 -1.25 -27.73 9.52
CA LEU A 51 -0.76 -27.67 8.13
C LEU A 51 -1.65 -26.78 7.23
N ARG A 52 -2.85 -26.42 7.67
CA ARG A 52 -3.79 -25.54 6.95
C ARG A 52 -3.88 -24.21 7.67
N ASN A 53 -2.89 -23.37 7.45
CA ASN A 53 -2.82 -22.05 8.06
C ASN A 53 -4.16 -21.28 7.91
N PRO A 54 -4.81 -20.91 9.03
CA PRO A 54 -6.12 -20.26 9.03
C PRO A 54 -6.11 -18.90 8.29
N LEU A 55 -4.93 -18.25 8.20
CA LEU A 55 -4.78 -16.97 7.51
C LEU A 55 -5.01 -17.10 6.00
N THR A 56 -4.38 -18.07 5.35
CA THR A 56 -4.58 -18.29 3.89
C THR A 56 -6.01 -18.75 3.58
N LYS A 57 -6.56 -19.65 4.38
CA LYS A 57 -7.93 -20.17 4.20
C LYS A 57 -8.98 -19.07 4.45
N GLY A 58 -8.77 -18.26 5.49
CA GLY A 58 -9.66 -17.15 5.81
C GLY A 58 -9.78 -16.11 4.68
N LYS A 59 -8.70 -15.84 3.95
CA LYS A 59 -8.71 -14.92 2.80
C LYS A 59 -9.65 -15.36 1.66
N LYS A 60 -10.12 -16.60 1.64
CA LYS A 60 -11.14 -17.06 0.70
C LYS A 60 -12.57 -16.72 1.10
N THR A 61 -12.75 -16.04 2.23
CA THR A 61 -14.03 -15.49 2.66
C THR A 61 -14.04 -13.99 2.44
N LEU A 62 -15.00 -13.50 1.68
CA LEU A 62 -15.34 -12.07 1.63
C LEU A 62 -16.36 -11.76 2.73
N HIS A 63 -16.12 -10.70 3.49
CA HIS A 63 -17.03 -10.18 4.48
C HIS A 63 -17.42 -8.74 4.10
N LEU A 64 -18.68 -8.55 3.71
CA LEU A 64 -19.24 -7.24 3.41
C LEU A 64 -19.79 -6.65 4.70
N LYS A 65 -19.25 -5.52 5.14
CA LYS A 65 -19.45 -4.96 6.46
C LYS A 65 -19.77 -3.48 6.39
N TYR A 66 -20.59 -3.00 7.31
CA TYR A 66 -20.79 -1.57 7.55
C TYR A 66 -19.62 -1.00 8.35
N PHE A 67 -18.93 -0.01 7.81
CA PHE A 67 -17.88 0.70 8.52
C PHE A 67 -18.46 1.70 9.51
N LYS A 68 -18.05 1.60 10.77
CA LYS A 68 -18.40 2.54 11.84
C LYS A 68 -17.18 3.30 12.31
N GLY A 69 -17.31 4.61 12.48
CA GLY A 69 -16.26 5.45 13.01
C GLY A 69 -15.58 6.36 11.97
N LYS A 70 -14.34 6.78 12.23
CA LYS A 70 -13.58 7.64 11.32
C LYS A 70 -12.93 6.80 10.24
N SER A 71 -13.34 7.00 8.98
CA SER A 71 -12.78 6.29 7.82
C SER A 71 -11.39 6.78 7.43
N ILE A 72 -11.11 8.06 7.67
CA ILE A 72 -9.82 8.69 7.39
C ILE A 72 -9.04 8.93 8.69
N LYS A 73 -7.80 8.46 8.74
CA LYS A 73 -6.94 8.49 9.93
C LYS A 73 -5.52 8.90 9.55
N ALA A 74 -4.77 9.48 10.47
CA ALA A 74 -3.33 9.65 10.29
C ALA A 74 -2.66 8.26 10.12
N CYS A 75 -1.60 8.21 9.32
CA CYS A 75 -0.83 6.99 9.11
C CYS A 75 -0.39 6.37 10.46
N PRO A 76 -0.64 5.07 10.70
CA PRO A 76 -0.24 4.40 11.95
C PRO A 76 1.29 4.29 12.12
N GLY A 77 2.06 4.64 11.08
CA GLY A 77 3.51 4.80 11.15
C GLY A 77 3.96 6.10 11.80
N PHE A 78 3.04 7.02 12.12
CA PHE A 78 3.36 8.26 12.82
C PHE A 78 3.89 7.98 14.22
N SER A 79 5.00 8.62 14.54
CA SER A 79 5.61 8.63 15.89
C SER A 79 6.42 9.91 16.03
N ASN A 80 6.40 10.53 17.21
CA ASN A 80 7.17 11.74 17.51
C ASN A 80 8.70 11.56 17.37
N GLU A 81 9.17 10.31 17.31
CA GLU A 81 10.58 9.95 17.15
C GLU A 81 11.02 9.80 15.69
N LEU A 82 10.06 9.81 14.76
CA LEU A 82 10.30 9.54 13.34
C LEU A 82 9.85 10.74 12.49
N VAL A 83 10.60 11.02 11.44
CA VAL A 83 10.17 11.99 10.43
C VAL A 83 9.09 11.36 9.58
N CYS A 84 7.88 11.89 9.68
CA CYS A 84 6.70 11.41 8.95
C CYS A 84 6.40 12.30 7.73
N CYS A 85 5.76 11.73 6.73
CA CYS A 85 5.35 12.44 5.52
C CYS A 85 3.88 12.92 5.56
N ASN A 86 3.27 12.98 6.74
CA ASN A 86 1.89 13.43 6.98
C ASN A 86 0.83 12.73 6.11
N TYR A 87 0.96 11.42 5.99
CA TYR A 87 0.09 10.60 5.16
C TYR A 87 -1.18 10.20 5.93
N PHE A 88 -2.33 10.23 5.25
CA PHE A 88 -3.60 9.76 5.79
C PHE A 88 -3.99 8.43 5.15
N THR A 89 -4.67 7.57 5.90
CA THR A 89 -5.19 6.29 5.41
C THR A 89 -6.70 6.34 5.32
N LEU A 90 -7.24 5.75 4.27
CA LEU A 90 -8.66 5.53 4.03
C LEU A 90 -8.92 4.03 3.97
N ASP A 91 -9.59 3.51 5.00
CA ASP A 91 -9.81 2.07 5.17
C ASP A 91 -11.06 1.62 4.43
N LEU A 92 -10.91 1.14 3.20
CA LEU A 92 -12.00 0.58 2.37
C LEU A 92 -12.04 -0.94 2.41
N ILE A 93 -10.88 -1.56 2.55
CA ILE A 93 -10.71 -3.02 2.58
C ILE A 93 -9.71 -3.37 3.67
N GLU A 94 -10.02 -4.36 4.48
CA GLU A 94 -9.10 -4.95 5.45
C GLU A 94 -8.67 -6.34 4.96
N ASN A 95 -7.39 -6.67 5.12
CA ASN A 95 -6.70 -7.83 4.62
C ASN A 95 -6.51 -7.80 3.09
N CYS A 96 -5.56 -8.61 2.61
CA CYS A 96 -5.09 -8.59 1.23
C CYS A 96 -5.03 -10.03 0.69
N PRO A 97 -5.40 -10.27 -0.58
CA PRO A 97 -5.32 -11.61 -1.17
C PRO A 97 -3.89 -12.08 -1.42
N PHE A 98 -2.92 -11.17 -1.43
CA PHE A 98 -1.51 -11.50 -1.57
C PHE A 98 -0.94 -12.17 -0.32
N GLU A 99 0.20 -12.85 -0.47
CA GLU A 99 0.84 -13.65 0.57
C GLU A 99 2.32 -13.27 0.75
N CYS A 100 2.60 -11.95 0.85
CA CYS A 100 3.97 -11.48 1.11
C CYS A 100 4.43 -11.96 2.48
N THR A 101 5.62 -12.54 2.58
CA THR A 101 6.16 -13.12 3.83
C THR A 101 6.29 -12.08 4.93
N TYR A 102 6.73 -10.89 4.61
CA TYR A 102 6.96 -9.78 5.54
C TYR A 102 5.70 -8.96 5.87
N CYS A 103 4.52 -9.36 5.40
CA CYS A 103 3.30 -8.57 5.57
C CYS A 103 2.86 -8.52 7.05
N ILE A 104 2.81 -7.32 7.61
CA ILE A 104 2.41 -7.08 9.01
C ILE A 104 0.96 -7.53 9.28
N LEU A 105 0.09 -7.50 8.28
CA LEU A 105 -1.33 -7.87 8.44
C LEU A 105 -1.52 -9.29 8.94
N GLN A 106 -0.54 -10.18 8.73
CA GLN A 106 -0.55 -11.56 9.21
C GLN A 106 -0.55 -11.66 10.75
N ALA A 107 0.03 -10.67 11.43
CA ALA A 107 0.12 -10.64 12.89
C ALA A 107 -0.63 -9.45 13.51
N PHE A 108 -1.22 -8.59 12.69
CA PHE A 108 -1.94 -7.39 13.13
C PHE A 108 -3.46 -7.56 13.10
N LEU A 109 -3.98 -8.29 12.10
CA LEU A 109 -5.43 -8.46 11.95
C LEU A 109 -5.96 -9.57 12.85
N ASN A 110 -7.08 -9.30 13.52
CA ASN A 110 -7.75 -10.26 14.40
C ASN A 110 -8.60 -11.29 13.64
N LYS A 111 -8.88 -11.02 12.35
CA LYS A 111 -9.68 -11.89 11.49
C LYS A 111 -8.96 -12.12 10.16
N PRO A 112 -8.83 -13.36 9.72
CA PRO A 112 -8.11 -13.67 8.48
C PRO A 112 -8.94 -13.45 7.21
N VAL A 113 -10.22 -13.06 7.32
CA VAL A 113 -11.09 -12.79 6.17
C VAL A 113 -10.75 -11.49 5.48
N ILE A 114 -11.08 -11.37 4.20
CA ILE A 114 -11.02 -10.09 3.49
C ILE A 114 -12.34 -9.35 3.77
N THR A 115 -12.26 -8.23 4.47
CA THR A 115 -13.41 -7.41 4.81
C THR A 115 -13.51 -6.21 3.87
N ILE A 116 -14.67 -5.99 3.27
CA ILE A 116 -14.99 -4.86 2.40
C ILE A 116 -16.00 -3.99 3.12
N HIS A 117 -15.70 -2.71 3.26
CA HIS A 117 -16.62 -1.73 3.84
C HIS A 117 -17.59 -1.25 2.76
N ALA A 118 -18.83 -1.74 2.82
CA ALA A 118 -19.79 -1.60 1.73
C ALA A 118 -20.54 -0.26 1.70
N ASN A 119 -20.60 0.50 2.81
CA ASN A 119 -21.18 1.85 2.87
C ASN A 119 -20.22 2.91 2.29
N LEU A 120 -19.81 2.71 1.03
CA LEU A 120 -18.78 3.49 0.35
C LEU A 120 -19.10 4.98 0.27
N GLU A 121 -20.33 5.33 -0.07
CA GLU A 121 -20.74 6.73 -0.23
C GLU A 121 -20.60 7.52 1.09
N GLU A 122 -21.04 6.95 2.20
CA GLU A 122 -20.91 7.57 3.53
C GLU A 122 -19.44 7.75 3.93
N ILE A 123 -18.59 6.75 3.60
CA ILE A 123 -17.13 6.81 3.82
C ILE A 123 -16.52 7.97 3.02
N LEU A 124 -16.90 8.13 1.76
CA LEU A 124 -16.39 9.21 0.91
C LEU A 124 -16.89 10.59 1.36
N GLU A 125 -18.13 10.69 1.82
CA GLU A 125 -18.64 11.94 2.42
C GLU A 125 -17.85 12.38 3.65
N GLN A 126 -17.36 11.45 4.48
CA GLN A 126 -16.47 11.81 5.60
C GLN A 126 -15.17 12.47 5.10
N VAL A 127 -14.61 11.99 3.98
CA VAL A 127 -13.43 12.62 3.34
C VAL A 127 -13.77 14.02 2.87
N GLY A 128 -14.91 14.19 2.17
CA GLY A 128 -15.38 15.47 1.68
C GLY A 128 -15.59 16.49 2.81
N ARG A 129 -16.23 16.11 3.91
CA ARG A 129 -16.39 16.97 5.10
C ARG A 129 -15.03 17.38 5.68
N LEU A 130 -14.11 16.44 5.91
CA LEU A 130 -12.79 16.74 6.46
C LEU A 130 -12.01 17.74 5.60
N THR A 131 -12.04 17.58 4.28
CA THR A 131 -11.33 18.45 3.35
C THR A 131 -11.97 19.84 3.27
N SER A 132 -13.31 19.94 3.34
CA SER A 132 -14.04 21.20 3.37
C SER A 132 -13.84 21.98 4.67
N ASP A 133 -13.74 21.29 5.80
CA ASP A 133 -13.50 21.91 7.11
C ASP A 133 -12.08 22.48 7.23
N GLN A 134 -11.15 22.06 6.40
CA GLN A 134 -9.74 22.45 6.43
C GLN A 134 -9.23 22.84 5.03
N PRO A 135 -9.75 23.89 4.40
CA PRO A 135 -9.44 24.25 3.00
C PRO A 135 -7.98 24.62 2.76
N GLY A 136 -7.26 25.09 3.80
CA GLY A 136 -5.84 25.40 3.74
C GLY A 136 -4.89 24.23 3.93
N THR A 137 -5.43 23.01 4.17
CA THR A 137 -4.64 21.80 4.36
C THR A 137 -4.75 20.92 3.13
N LEU A 138 -3.61 20.47 2.60
CA LEU A 138 -3.59 19.50 1.52
C LEU A 138 -3.51 18.09 2.11
N PHE A 139 -4.47 17.25 1.78
CA PHE A 139 -4.56 15.88 2.28
C PHE A 139 -4.00 14.89 1.26
N ARG A 140 -2.93 14.20 1.61
CA ARG A 140 -2.46 13.03 0.86
C ARG A 140 -3.03 11.77 1.48
N VAL A 141 -4.01 11.16 0.82
CA VAL A 141 -4.82 10.05 1.33
C VAL A 141 -4.55 8.79 0.54
N GLY A 142 -4.27 7.69 1.21
CA GLY A 142 -4.06 6.40 0.57
C GLY A 142 -4.95 5.29 1.09
N THR A 143 -5.19 4.30 0.24
CA THR A 143 -6.05 3.13 0.54
C THR A 143 -5.26 1.83 0.74
N GLY A 144 -3.92 1.90 0.78
CA GLY A 144 -3.02 0.74 0.76
C GLY A 144 -2.46 0.30 2.11
N GLU A 145 -3.00 0.76 3.26
CA GLU A 145 -2.45 0.44 4.57
C GLU A 145 -2.92 -0.92 5.09
N HIS A 146 -4.23 -1.17 5.09
CA HIS A 146 -4.83 -2.41 5.57
C HIS A 146 -5.13 -3.42 4.46
N SER A 147 -4.84 -3.08 3.20
CA SER A 147 -4.95 -3.95 2.04
C SER A 147 -4.04 -3.42 0.93
N ASP A 148 -3.87 -4.18 -0.15
CA ASP A 148 -3.35 -3.65 -1.40
C ASP A 148 -4.46 -2.89 -2.14
N SER A 149 -4.18 -1.70 -2.65
CA SER A 149 -5.21 -0.85 -3.23
C SER A 149 -5.87 -1.42 -4.48
N LEU A 150 -5.14 -2.21 -5.30
CA LEU A 150 -5.61 -2.67 -6.61
C LEU A 150 -5.69 -4.19 -6.75
N ALA A 151 -5.30 -4.96 -5.72
CA ALA A 151 -5.27 -6.42 -5.80
C ALA A 151 -6.62 -7.04 -6.18
N LEU A 152 -7.72 -6.45 -5.73
CA LEU A 152 -9.08 -6.90 -6.01
C LEU A 152 -9.89 -5.90 -6.84
N ASP A 153 -9.35 -4.73 -7.16
CA ASP A 153 -10.15 -3.64 -7.72
C ASP A 153 -10.66 -3.92 -9.12
N HIS A 154 -9.91 -4.67 -9.94
CA HIS A 154 -10.35 -5.14 -11.25
C HIS A 154 -11.60 -6.04 -11.20
N ILE A 155 -11.94 -6.55 -10.01
CA ILE A 155 -13.15 -7.33 -9.74
C ILE A 155 -14.22 -6.47 -9.06
N LEU A 156 -13.79 -5.66 -8.06
CA LEU A 156 -14.71 -4.94 -7.18
C LEU A 156 -15.11 -3.55 -7.74
N GLY A 157 -14.29 -2.91 -8.58
CA GLY A 157 -14.59 -1.61 -9.17
C GLY A 157 -14.65 -0.42 -8.20
N ILE A 158 -14.23 -0.61 -6.94
CA ILE A 158 -14.33 0.39 -5.87
C ILE A 158 -13.55 1.66 -6.21
N LYS A 159 -12.33 1.51 -6.78
CA LYS A 159 -11.43 2.64 -7.01
C LYS A 159 -11.92 3.59 -8.09
N ALA A 160 -12.75 3.12 -9.01
CA ALA A 160 -13.40 4.00 -9.98
C ALA A 160 -14.28 5.07 -9.31
N HIS A 161 -15.04 4.70 -8.26
CA HIS A 161 -15.82 5.64 -7.47
C HIS A 161 -14.92 6.58 -6.67
N VAL A 162 -13.90 6.05 -6.02
CA VAL A 162 -12.96 6.82 -5.20
C VAL A 162 -12.19 7.84 -6.06
N ILE A 163 -11.67 7.43 -7.22
CA ILE A 163 -10.93 8.31 -8.15
C ILE A 163 -11.82 9.47 -8.60
N ARG A 164 -13.06 9.20 -9.05
CA ARG A 164 -14.01 10.25 -9.49
C ARG A 164 -14.40 11.20 -8.35
N TYR A 165 -14.47 10.68 -7.12
CA TYR A 165 -14.74 11.50 -5.94
C TYR A 165 -13.59 12.45 -5.65
N PHE A 166 -12.35 11.92 -5.57
CA PHE A 166 -11.15 12.72 -5.31
C PHE A 166 -10.86 13.74 -6.42
N ALA A 167 -11.20 13.45 -7.66
CA ALA A 167 -11.05 14.39 -8.77
C ALA A 167 -11.79 15.72 -8.54
N LYS A 168 -12.85 15.71 -7.73
CA LYS A 168 -13.66 16.90 -7.39
C LYS A 168 -13.15 17.65 -6.16
N LEU A 169 -12.25 17.05 -5.36
CA LEU A 169 -11.76 17.67 -4.13
C LEU A 169 -10.61 18.63 -4.44
N PRO A 170 -10.70 19.92 -4.00
CA PRO A 170 -9.66 20.91 -4.34
C PRO A 170 -8.33 20.63 -3.64
N ASN A 171 -8.36 20.12 -2.41
CA ASN A 171 -7.23 20.01 -1.50
C ASN A 171 -6.96 18.56 -1.03
N ALA A 172 -7.28 17.57 -1.86
CA ALA A 172 -6.96 16.16 -1.58
C ALA A 172 -6.26 15.50 -2.77
N LEU A 173 -5.28 14.65 -2.47
CA LEU A 173 -4.57 13.81 -3.40
C LEU A 173 -4.76 12.35 -2.98
N LEU A 174 -5.27 11.52 -3.88
CA LEU A 174 -5.42 10.08 -3.68
C LEU A 174 -4.12 9.36 -4.04
N GLU A 175 -3.67 8.44 -3.21
CA GLU A 175 -2.58 7.51 -3.52
C GLU A 175 -3.08 6.06 -3.48
N LEU A 176 -2.95 5.35 -4.61
CA LEU A 176 -3.28 3.94 -4.74
C LEU A 176 -2.00 3.11 -4.75
N LYS A 177 -1.62 2.58 -3.58
CA LYS A 177 -0.38 1.80 -3.41
C LYS A 177 -0.63 0.32 -3.66
N THR A 178 0.14 -0.30 -4.56
CA THR A 178 -0.14 -1.66 -5.01
C THR A 178 1.12 -2.49 -5.35
N LYS A 179 0.94 -3.81 -5.38
CA LYS A 179 1.80 -4.83 -6.00
C LYS A 179 1.08 -5.57 -7.13
N SER A 180 -0.07 -5.05 -7.56
CA SER A 180 -0.85 -5.57 -8.68
C SER A 180 -0.40 -4.97 -10.02
N LYS A 181 -0.75 -5.64 -11.11
CA LYS A 181 -0.63 -5.12 -12.47
C LYS A 181 -1.95 -4.61 -13.05
N HIS A 182 -3.05 -4.84 -12.35
CA HIS A 182 -4.40 -4.56 -12.86
C HIS A 182 -4.70 -3.06 -12.77
N VAL A 183 -4.47 -2.34 -13.88
CA VAL A 183 -4.75 -0.91 -14.03
C VAL A 183 -5.66 -0.59 -15.21
N ASP A 184 -5.88 -1.55 -16.12
CA ASP A 184 -6.62 -1.35 -17.39
C ASP A 184 -7.96 -0.65 -17.18
N HIS A 185 -8.71 -1.05 -16.17
CA HIS A 185 -10.03 -0.51 -15.82
C HIS A 185 -10.01 0.92 -15.25
N LEU A 186 -8.81 1.47 -14.99
CA LEU A 186 -8.61 2.81 -14.44
C LEU A 186 -8.14 3.83 -15.49
N LEU A 187 -7.59 3.38 -16.65
CA LEU A 187 -6.83 4.22 -17.57
C LEU A 187 -7.67 5.37 -18.15
N ASP A 188 -8.95 5.14 -18.41
CA ASP A 188 -9.87 6.12 -19.02
C ASP A 188 -10.69 6.93 -17.98
N LEU A 189 -10.37 6.81 -16.69
CA LEU A 189 -11.14 7.50 -15.66
C LEU A 189 -10.77 8.99 -15.57
N PRO A 190 -11.76 9.88 -15.34
CA PRO A 190 -11.52 11.30 -15.16
C PRO A 190 -10.92 11.57 -13.77
N HIS A 191 -9.61 11.38 -13.62
CA HIS A 191 -8.88 11.50 -12.35
C HIS A 191 -8.48 12.95 -12.01
N GLY A 192 -8.61 13.92 -12.95
CA GLY A 192 -8.32 15.34 -12.73
C GLY A 192 -6.90 15.63 -12.20
N GLY A 193 -5.92 14.76 -12.46
CA GLY A 193 -4.57 14.88 -11.89
C GLY A 193 -4.50 14.69 -10.36
N LYS A 194 -5.59 14.30 -9.70
CA LYS A 194 -5.71 14.15 -8.24
C LYS A 194 -5.41 12.73 -7.73
N THR A 195 -4.97 11.83 -8.62
CA THR A 195 -4.64 10.45 -8.26
C THR A 195 -3.21 10.13 -8.63
N VAL A 196 -2.48 9.53 -7.69
CA VAL A 196 -1.17 8.91 -7.88
C VAL A 196 -1.34 7.40 -7.77
N ILE A 197 -0.94 6.65 -8.78
CA ILE A 197 -0.84 5.19 -8.66
C ILE A 197 0.60 4.86 -8.31
N SER A 198 0.81 4.14 -7.21
CA SER A 198 2.15 3.87 -6.69
C SER A 198 2.42 2.38 -6.55
N TRP A 199 3.60 1.94 -6.99
CA TRP A 199 4.01 0.54 -6.89
C TRP A 199 5.02 0.33 -5.78
N SER A 200 4.73 -0.64 -4.89
CA SER A 200 5.79 -1.22 -4.07
C SER A 200 6.67 -2.10 -4.94
N VAL A 201 7.98 -1.90 -4.86
CA VAL A 201 8.96 -2.55 -5.74
C VAL A 201 10.11 -3.13 -4.96
N ASN A 202 10.55 -4.30 -5.40
CA ASN A 202 11.75 -4.99 -4.94
C ASN A 202 12.47 -5.61 -6.14
N PRO A 203 13.78 -5.92 -6.04
CA PRO A 203 14.47 -6.74 -7.04
C PRO A 203 13.76 -8.06 -7.29
N GLU A 204 13.76 -8.55 -8.54
CA GLU A 204 12.97 -9.73 -8.96
C GLU A 204 13.17 -10.93 -8.04
N ILE A 205 14.38 -11.18 -7.59
CA ILE A 205 14.69 -12.27 -6.64
C ILE A 205 13.86 -12.17 -5.34
N ILE A 206 13.64 -10.95 -4.83
CA ILE A 206 12.82 -10.73 -3.64
C ILE A 206 11.35 -10.86 -3.97
N VAL A 207 10.91 -10.37 -5.14
CA VAL A 207 9.52 -10.56 -5.61
C VAL A 207 9.19 -12.04 -5.70
N GLU A 208 10.07 -12.86 -6.29
CA GLU A 208 9.86 -14.30 -6.46
C GLU A 208 9.88 -15.06 -5.12
N GLN A 209 10.79 -14.71 -4.22
CA GLN A 209 10.97 -15.45 -2.97
C GLN A 209 10.03 -15.02 -1.85
N GLU A 210 9.63 -13.74 -1.81
CA GLU A 210 8.98 -13.16 -0.64
C GLU A 210 7.63 -12.49 -0.92
N GLU A 211 7.26 -12.25 -2.18
CA GLU A 211 6.02 -11.55 -2.53
C GLU A 211 5.03 -12.46 -3.29
N HIS A 212 4.59 -13.52 -2.63
CA HIS A 212 3.75 -14.54 -3.23
C HIS A 212 2.37 -14.00 -3.68
N LYS A 213 1.88 -14.49 -4.81
CA LYS A 213 0.61 -14.11 -5.46
C LYS A 213 0.56 -12.66 -5.97
N THR A 214 1.64 -11.90 -5.90
CA THR A 214 1.71 -10.55 -6.46
C THR A 214 2.09 -10.60 -7.96
N ALA A 215 2.01 -9.47 -8.64
CA ALA A 215 2.55 -9.33 -9.98
C ALA A 215 4.08 -9.38 -9.96
N ARG A 216 4.71 -9.88 -11.03
CA ARG A 216 6.17 -9.80 -11.24
C ARG A 216 6.61 -8.35 -11.34
N LEU A 217 7.89 -8.07 -11.10
CA LEU A 217 8.42 -6.71 -11.22
C LEU A 217 8.16 -6.13 -12.61
N THR A 218 8.44 -6.89 -13.66
CA THR A 218 8.23 -6.46 -15.05
C THR A 218 6.76 -6.10 -15.34
N GLU A 219 5.81 -6.85 -14.78
CA GLU A 219 4.38 -6.57 -14.93
C GLU A 219 3.96 -5.28 -14.16
N ARG A 220 4.57 -5.01 -12.99
CA ARG A 220 4.33 -3.76 -12.22
C ARG A 220 4.89 -2.56 -12.96
N LEU A 221 6.07 -2.68 -13.57
CA LEU A 221 6.69 -1.60 -14.33
C LEU A 221 5.91 -1.30 -15.62
N GLU A 222 5.40 -2.33 -16.29
CA GLU A 222 4.53 -2.14 -17.45
C GLU A 222 3.21 -1.47 -17.06
N ALA A 223 2.57 -1.88 -15.97
CA ALA A 223 1.37 -1.21 -15.45
C ALA A 223 1.64 0.25 -15.07
N ALA A 224 2.83 0.55 -14.51
CA ALA A 224 3.23 1.91 -14.20
C ALA A 224 3.43 2.76 -15.48
N ARG A 225 4.00 2.18 -16.53
CA ARG A 225 4.14 2.81 -17.85
C ARG A 225 2.76 3.16 -18.41
N MET A 226 1.84 2.17 -18.47
CA MET A 226 0.47 2.36 -18.98
C MET A 226 -0.27 3.47 -18.21
N ALA A 227 -0.22 3.44 -16.87
CA ALA A 227 -0.83 4.47 -16.04
C ALA A 227 -0.23 5.86 -16.30
N SER A 228 1.09 5.96 -16.48
CA SER A 228 1.76 7.24 -16.77
C SER A 228 1.38 7.80 -18.14
N GLU A 229 1.21 6.94 -19.13
CA GLU A 229 0.74 7.29 -20.49
C GLU A 229 -0.73 7.74 -20.49
N ALA A 230 -1.56 7.15 -19.63
CA ALA A 230 -2.95 7.57 -19.39
C ALA A 230 -3.06 8.87 -18.57
N GLY A 231 -1.95 9.55 -18.26
CA GLY A 231 -1.94 10.84 -17.57
C GLY A 231 -1.90 10.77 -16.04
N TYR A 232 -1.89 9.58 -15.44
CA TYR A 232 -1.71 9.46 -14.00
C TYR A 232 -0.30 9.86 -13.57
N LYS A 233 -0.21 10.45 -12.40
CA LYS A 233 1.04 10.57 -11.66
C LYS A 233 1.38 9.18 -11.11
N VAL A 234 2.66 8.78 -11.18
CA VAL A 234 3.10 7.50 -10.66
C VAL A 234 4.16 7.68 -9.58
N ALA A 235 4.26 6.73 -8.66
CA ALA A 235 5.28 6.73 -7.62
C ALA A 235 5.80 5.33 -7.34
N PHE A 236 6.96 5.23 -6.69
CA PHE A 236 7.55 3.95 -6.36
C PHE A 236 7.96 3.90 -4.87
N HIS A 237 7.66 2.77 -4.24
CA HIS A 237 7.99 2.52 -2.85
C HIS A 237 8.95 1.35 -2.75
N PHE A 238 10.19 1.64 -2.41
CA PHE A 238 11.19 0.66 -1.98
C PHE A 238 10.92 0.36 -0.49
N ASP A 239 9.78 -0.23 -0.20
CA ASP A 239 9.32 -0.46 1.18
C ASP A 239 8.54 -1.79 1.29
N PRO A 240 9.16 -2.81 1.92
CA PRO A 240 10.47 -2.80 2.56
C PRO A 240 11.63 -3.11 1.61
N MET A 241 12.76 -2.44 1.80
CA MET A 241 14.05 -2.88 1.27
C MET A 241 14.59 -4.05 2.10
N ILE A 242 15.07 -5.08 1.45
CA ILE A 242 15.57 -6.31 2.05
C ILE A 242 17.09 -6.40 1.90
N ASN A 243 17.78 -6.77 2.99
CA ASN A 243 19.20 -7.05 2.97
C ASN A 243 19.44 -8.52 2.60
N TYR A 244 19.97 -8.79 1.43
CA TYR A 244 20.25 -10.12 0.88
C TYR A 244 21.61 -10.10 0.17
N PRO A 245 22.24 -11.22 -0.20
CA PRO A 245 23.49 -11.22 -0.96
C PRO A 245 23.37 -10.40 -2.26
N ASP A 246 24.35 -9.53 -2.54
CA ASP A 246 24.38 -8.64 -3.73
C ASP A 246 23.25 -7.59 -3.83
N TRP A 247 22.59 -7.27 -2.72
CA TRP A 247 21.48 -6.33 -2.69
C TRP A 247 21.81 -4.95 -3.28
N GLU A 248 23.07 -4.48 -3.17
CA GLU A 248 23.49 -3.19 -3.73
C GLU A 248 23.26 -3.13 -5.23
N LYS A 249 23.72 -4.16 -5.94
CA LYS A 249 23.56 -4.28 -7.39
C LYS A 249 22.09 -4.50 -7.76
N GLY A 250 21.40 -5.32 -6.99
CA GLY A 250 19.97 -5.58 -7.20
C GLY A 250 19.13 -4.32 -7.16
N TYR A 251 19.30 -3.48 -6.13
CA TYR A 251 18.56 -2.21 -6.03
C TYR A 251 19.01 -1.15 -7.02
N GLN A 252 20.29 -1.09 -7.42
CA GLN A 252 20.74 -0.21 -8.50
C GLN A 252 20.08 -0.58 -9.82
N ASN A 253 20.06 -1.86 -10.18
CA ASN A 253 19.39 -2.35 -11.37
C ASN A 253 17.88 -2.06 -11.35
N LEU A 254 17.24 -2.16 -10.17
CA LEU A 254 15.84 -1.81 -10.01
C LEU A 254 15.57 -0.33 -10.30
N VAL A 255 16.44 0.57 -9.85
CA VAL A 255 16.35 2.01 -10.20
C VAL A 255 16.46 2.19 -11.71
N ASP A 256 17.40 1.50 -12.37
CA ASP A 256 17.60 1.60 -13.81
C ASP A 256 16.37 1.11 -14.59
N GLN A 257 15.76 0.00 -14.16
CA GLN A 257 14.53 -0.54 -14.76
C GLN A 257 13.35 0.41 -14.61
N ILE A 258 13.17 1.02 -13.43
CA ILE A 258 12.12 2.02 -13.20
C ILE A 258 12.27 3.21 -14.15
N LEU A 259 13.50 3.77 -14.23
CA LEU A 259 13.77 4.94 -15.07
C LEU A 259 13.76 4.61 -16.57
N GLY A 260 13.98 3.36 -16.94
CA GLY A 260 13.82 2.87 -18.31
C GLY A 260 12.36 2.62 -18.70
N SER A 261 11.49 2.39 -17.72
CA SER A 261 10.06 2.11 -17.95
C SER A 261 9.18 3.35 -17.89
N VAL A 262 9.48 4.29 -17.00
CA VAL A 262 8.68 5.50 -16.78
C VAL A 262 9.57 6.75 -16.87
N PRO A 263 9.21 7.75 -17.69
CA PRO A 263 9.94 9.00 -17.76
C PRO A 263 10.05 9.68 -16.38
N PRO A 264 11.23 10.22 -16.01
CA PRO A 264 11.45 10.81 -14.69
C PRO A 264 10.51 11.95 -14.31
N ASP A 265 10.03 12.71 -15.28
CA ASP A 265 9.08 13.81 -15.11
C ASP A 265 7.64 13.32 -14.82
N ARG A 266 7.35 12.05 -15.08
CA ARG A 266 6.07 11.40 -14.72
C ARG A 266 6.09 10.79 -13.31
N ILE A 267 7.26 10.67 -12.68
CA ILE A 267 7.40 10.10 -11.34
C ILE A 267 7.21 11.21 -10.29
N ALA A 268 6.16 11.07 -9.49
CA ALA A 268 5.83 12.02 -8.42
C ALA A 268 6.84 11.99 -7.28
N TRP A 269 7.15 10.80 -6.77
CA TRP A 269 8.14 10.57 -5.72
C TRP A 269 8.66 9.13 -5.70
N ILE A 270 9.75 8.93 -4.98
CA ILE A 270 10.26 7.62 -4.59
C ILE A 270 10.44 7.59 -3.07
N SER A 271 9.85 6.61 -2.39
CA SER A 271 10.08 6.39 -0.95
C SER A 271 11.02 5.22 -0.70
N LEU A 272 11.83 5.34 0.34
CA LEU A 272 12.76 4.32 0.78
C LEU A 272 12.45 3.92 2.22
N GLY A 273 12.22 2.64 2.49
CA GLY A 273 11.97 2.10 3.82
C GLY A 273 12.63 0.72 3.95
N ALA A 274 13.51 0.55 4.93
CA ALA A 274 14.10 -0.76 5.20
C ALA A 274 13.13 -1.66 5.96
N LEU A 275 13.32 -2.99 5.85
CA LEU A 275 12.49 -3.97 6.55
C LEU A 275 12.41 -3.65 8.04
N ARG A 276 11.17 -3.59 8.51
CA ARG A 276 10.79 -3.43 9.91
C ARG A 276 9.56 -4.26 10.21
N TYR A 277 9.52 -4.87 11.38
CA TYR A 277 8.43 -5.78 11.74
C TYR A 277 8.19 -5.83 13.24
N ILE A 278 6.98 -6.18 13.66
CA ILE A 278 6.66 -6.48 15.06
C ILE A 278 7.17 -7.89 15.40
N SER A 279 7.70 -8.09 16.60
CA SER A 279 8.37 -9.35 16.98
C SER A 279 7.49 -10.60 16.80
N SER A 280 6.18 -10.47 17.03
CA SER A 280 5.21 -11.56 16.82
C SER A 280 5.10 -12.04 15.37
N LEU A 281 5.43 -11.19 14.39
CA LEU A 281 5.37 -11.58 12.97
C LEU A 281 6.37 -12.68 12.64
N LYS A 282 7.55 -12.69 13.28
CA LYS A 282 8.58 -13.69 12.99
C LYS A 282 8.06 -15.11 13.20
N ALA A 283 7.40 -15.40 14.32
CA ALA A 283 6.85 -16.72 14.61
C ALA A 283 5.81 -17.16 13.57
N VAL A 284 4.94 -16.23 13.13
CA VAL A 284 3.96 -16.49 12.07
C VAL A 284 4.64 -16.83 10.74
N VAL A 285 5.72 -16.14 10.41
CA VAL A 285 6.46 -16.36 9.15
C VAL A 285 7.26 -17.65 9.19
N ASP A 286 7.93 -17.96 10.30
CA ASP A 286 8.67 -19.23 10.47
C ASP A 286 7.75 -20.45 10.28
N GLU A 287 6.49 -20.36 10.73
CA GLU A 287 5.49 -21.41 10.52
C GLU A 287 4.98 -21.45 9.07
N ARG A 288 4.63 -20.29 8.50
CA ARG A 288 3.98 -20.22 7.17
C ARG A 288 4.94 -20.36 6.00
N PHE A 289 6.16 -19.87 6.16
CA PHE A 289 7.17 -19.76 5.11
C PHE A 289 8.52 -20.24 5.61
N PRO A 290 8.65 -21.56 5.94
CA PRO A 290 9.85 -22.11 6.58
C PRO A 290 11.13 -21.96 5.75
N ASN A 291 11.01 -21.71 4.45
CA ASN A 291 12.14 -21.51 3.53
C ASN A 291 12.54 -20.01 3.40
N SER A 292 11.82 -19.10 4.04
CA SER A 292 12.16 -17.67 3.99
C SER A 292 13.32 -17.37 4.94
N ASN A 293 14.31 -16.64 4.42
CA ASN A 293 15.47 -16.19 5.18
C ASN A 293 15.39 -14.70 5.58
N ILE A 294 14.26 -14.05 5.33
CA ILE A 294 14.12 -12.60 5.44
C ILE A 294 14.37 -12.06 6.85
N PHE A 295 14.12 -12.89 7.89
CA PHE A 295 14.31 -12.53 9.30
C PHE A 295 15.55 -13.16 9.96
N LEU A 296 16.46 -13.76 9.17
CA LEU A 296 17.70 -14.35 9.71
C LEU A 296 18.84 -13.33 9.92
N GLY A 297 18.65 -12.07 9.51
CA GLY A 297 19.63 -11.01 9.70
C GLY A 297 19.72 -10.47 11.14
N GLU A 298 20.62 -9.54 11.35
CA GLU A 298 20.76 -8.82 12.63
C GLU A 298 19.70 -7.71 12.73
N PHE A 299 18.79 -7.85 13.68
CA PHE A 299 17.75 -6.88 13.96
C PHE A 299 17.84 -6.35 15.40
N VAL A 300 17.51 -5.09 15.58
CA VAL A 300 17.43 -4.43 16.89
C VAL A 300 16.06 -3.78 17.06
N PRO A 301 15.51 -3.70 18.28
CA PRO A 301 14.27 -3.02 18.53
C PRO A 301 14.42 -1.51 18.32
N GLY A 302 13.47 -0.91 17.61
CA GLY A 302 13.32 0.54 17.51
C GLY A 302 12.52 1.10 18.69
N LYS A 303 12.50 2.42 18.82
CA LYS A 303 11.72 3.10 19.87
C LYS A 303 10.21 2.93 19.73
N ASP A 304 9.73 2.64 18.53
CA ASP A 304 8.34 2.31 18.20
C ASP A 304 8.02 0.81 18.38
N GLY A 305 8.92 0.04 19.02
CA GLY A 305 8.76 -1.39 19.29
C GLY A 305 8.98 -2.32 18.08
N LYS A 306 9.20 -1.80 16.88
CA LYS A 306 9.44 -2.62 15.69
C LYS A 306 10.91 -3.00 15.59
N MET A 307 11.17 -4.25 15.23
CA MET A 307 12.51 -4.75 14.91
C MET A 307 13.00 -4.15 13.58
N ARG A 308 14.27 -3.78 13.49
CA ARG A 308 14.91 -3.14 12.33
C ARG A 308 16.34 -3.63 12.13
N TYR A 309 16.84 -3.58 10.91
CA TYR A 309 18.28 -3.74 10.67
C TYR A 309 19.07 -2.72 11.48
N LEU A 310 20.34 -3.07 11.79
CA LEU A 310 21.30 -2.15 12.39
C LEU A 310 21.36 -0.83 11.60
N ARG A 311 21.58 0.28 12.30
CA ARG A 311 21.62 1.63 11.71
C ARG A 311 22.56 1.73 10.51
N LYS A 312 23.76 1.15 10.61
CA LYS A 312 24.76 1.19 9.52
C LYS A 312 24.25 0.48 8.25
N ILE A 313 23.57 -0.64 8.40
CA ILE A 313 22.98 -1.38 7.28
C ILE A 313 21.94 -0.50 6.58
N ARG A 314 20.98 0.04 7.32
CA ARG A 314 19.92 0.89 6.75
C ARG A 314 20.50 2.12 6.03
N GLN A 315 21.48 2.81 6.63
CA GLN A 315 22.15 3.96 6.01
C GLN A 315 22.83 3.58 4.68
N ARG A 316 23.49 2.42 4.63
CA ARG A 316 24.15 1.93 3.41
C ARG A 316 23.11 1.63 2.33
N MET A 317 22.00 0.97 2.69
CA MET A 317 20.92 0.65 1.77
C MET A 317 20.30 1.92 1.16
N PHE A 318 19.91 2.88 2.00
CA PHE A 318 19.31 4.12 1.54
C PHE A 318 20.26 4.96 0.68
N ARG A 319 21.54 5.08 1.08
CA ARG A 319 22.54 5.81 0.30
C ARG A 319 22.76 5.20 -1.09
N ASN A 320 22.82 3.88 -1.17
CA ASN A 320 23.02 3.18 -2.45
C ASN A 320 21.94 3.56 -3.45
N VAL A 321 20.68 3.43 -3.07
CA VAL A 321 19.53 3.73 -3.93
C VAL A 321 19.42 5.24 -4.21
N GLN A 322 19.52 6.07 -3.17
CA GLN A 322 19.41 7.51 -3.28
C GLN A 322 20.50 8.11 -4.20
N GLN A 323 21.75 7.64 -4.09
CA GLN A 323 22.84 8.08 -4.96
C GLN A 323 22.60 7.69 -6.42
N ARG A 324 22.05 6.49 -6.67
CA ARG A 324 21.69 6.05 -8.03
C ARG A 324 20.59 6.92 -8.63
N ILE A 325 19.52 7.16 -7.87
CA ILE A 325 18.42 8.05 -8.29
C ILE A 325 18.95 9.46 -8.56
N LYS A 326 19.73 10.02 -7.64
CA LYS A 326 20.26 11.38 -7.77
C LYS A 326 21.19 11.56 -8.98
N LYS A 327 21.95 10.51 -9.30
CA LYS A 327 22.82 10.50 -10.49
C LYS A 327 22.04 10.51 -11.80
N LEU A 328 20.93 9.76 -11.88
CA LEU A 328 20.19 9.54 -13.14
C LEU A 328 19.00 10.47 -13.29
N ALA A 329 18.33 10.80 -12.20
CA ALA A 329 17.10 11.59 -12.19
C ALA A 329 17.04 12.52 -10.95
N PRO A 330 17.91 13.54 -10.84
CA PRO A 330 18.09 14.37 -9.64
C PRO A 330 16.85 15.17 -9.23
N ARG A 331 15.88 15.33 -10.15
CA ARG A 331 14.65 16.09 -9.89
C ARG A 331 13.55 15.25 -9.21
N ILE A 332 13.67 13.92 -9.17
CA ILE A 332 12.66 13.08 -8.50
C ILE A 332 12.73 13.31 -7.00
N PRO A 333 11.63 13.75 -6.34
CA PRO A 333 11.56 13.81 -4.89
C PRO A 333 11.76 12.43 -4.29
N THR A 334 12.69 12.31 -3.35
CA THR A 334 12.98 11.05 -2.64
C THR A 334 12.87 11.29 -1.15
N TYR A 335 12.22 10.37 -0.41
CA TYR A 335 12.09 10.48 1.03
C TYR A 335 12.25 9.13 1.74
N LEU A 336 12.56 9.18 3.04
CA LEU A 336 12.65 7.99 3.89
C LEU A 336 11.33 7.78 4.63
N CYS A 337 10.85 6.54 4.64
CA CYS A 337 9.65 6.14 5.38
C CYS A 337 10.05 5.62 6.78
N MET A 338 9.43 6.18 7.82
CA MET A 338 9.58 5.76 9.23
C MET A 338 11.04 5.71 9.72
N GLU A 339 11.83 6.73 9.41
CA GLU A 339 13.20 6.88 9.89
C GLU A 339 13.39 8.15 10.71
N ASN A 340 14.33 8.09 11.65
CA ASN A 340 14.63 9.22 12.52
C ASN A 340 15.53 10.26 11.83
N SER A 341 15.58 11.46 12.42
CA SER A 341 16.35 12.61 11.94
C SER A 341 17.81 12.29 11.65
N THR A 342 18.47 11.52 12.52
CA THR A 342 19.90 11.15 12.34
C THR A 342 20.15 10.33 11.07
N ILE A 343 19.23 9.44 10.70
CA ILE A 343 19.36 8.66 9.46
C ILE A 343 19.08 9.54 8.25
N TRP A 344 18.07 10.42 8.34
CA TRP A 344 17.79 11.39 7.31
C TRP A 344 18.99 12.26 6.97
N GLU A 345 19.57 12.93 7.98
CA GLU A 345 20.74 13.78 7.82
C GLU A 345 21.93 13.06 7.15
N LYS A 346 22.26 11.88 7.68
CA LYS A 346 23.39 11.09 7.19
C LYS A 346 23.18 10.42 5.83
N THR A 347 21.95 10.33 5.35
CA THR A 347 21.61 9.61 4.13
C THR A 347 21.18 10.55 3.00
N MET A 348 20.29 11.50 3.30
CA MET A 348 19.68 12.36 2.29
C MET A 348 20.38 13.70 2.12
N ALA A 349 21.39 13.99 2.93
CA ALA A 349 22.09 15.28 3.04
C ALA A 349 21.12 16.45 3.33
N TYR A 350 19.94 16.14 3.83
CA TYR A 350 18.92 17.10 4.26
C TYR A 350 17.99 16.42 5.27
N GLN A 351 17.49 17.19 6.19
CA GLN A 351 16.53 16.75 7.19
C GLN A 351 15.31 17.67 7.12
N PRO A 352 14.09 17.14 6.90
CA PRO A 352 12.88 17.92 7.08
C PRO A 352 12.77 18.36 8.55
N GLN A 353 12.40 19.61 8.78
CA GLN A 353 12.21 20.13 10.14
C GLN A 353 11.05 19.43 10.83
N ASP A 354 9.98 19.14 10.09
CA ASP A 354 8.80 18.42 10.54
C ASP A 354 8.09 17.69 9.36
N ALA A 355 7.01 16.98 9.68
CA ALA A 355 6.20 16.25 8.70
C ALA A 355 5.57 17.17 7.65
N LYS A 356 5.15 18.38 8.03
CA LYS A 356 4.52 19.33 7.12
C LYS A 356 5.50 19.84 6.06
N VAL A 357 6.73 20.16 6.45
CA VAL A 357 7.78 20.56 5.50
C VAL A 357 8.06 19.47 4.48
N LEU A 358 8.04 18.20 4.89
CA LEU A 358 8.20 17.09 3.95
C LEU A 358 6.99 16.96 3.02
N GLU A 359 5.78 17.03 3.57
CA GLU A 359 4.54 17.00 2.81
C GLU A 359 4.51 18.12 1.76
N ASP A 360 4.74 19.36 2.17
CA ASP A 360 4.79 20.51 1.29
C ASP A 360 5.78 20.29 0.14
N LYS A 361 6.97 19.77 0.44
CA LYS A 361 7.96 19.45 -0.58
C LYS A 361 7.51 18.37 -1.56
N LEU A 362 6.76 17.37 -1.10
CA LEU A 362 6.26 16.30 -1.94
C LEU A 362 5.08 16.75 -2.81
N VAL A 363 4.22 17.58 -2.28
CA VAL A 363 2.94 17.93 -2.91
C VAL A 363 3.01 19.25 -3.66
N THR A 364 3.66 20.28 -3.13
CA THR A 364 3.83 21.56 -3.84
C THR A 364 4.75 21.45 -5.05
N SER A 365 5.60 20.43 -5.11
CA SER A 365 6.36 20.10 -6.32
C SER A 365 5.50 19.48 -7.44
N LEU A 366 4.29 19.01 -7.15
CA LEU A 366 3.41 18.36 -8.13
C LEU A 366 2.85 19.30 -9.19
N PRO A 367 2.35 20.52 -8.89
CA PRO A 367 1.87 21.47 -9.89
C PRO A 367 2.92 21.89 -10.92
N GLU A 368 4.17 22.04 -10.48
CA GLU A 368 5.30 22.38 -11.37
C GLU A 368 5.67 21.22 -12.29
N ARG A 369 5.54 20.00 -11.81
CA ARG A 369 5.90 18.78 -12.55
C ARG A 369 4.75 18.21 -13.38
N PHE A 370 3.54 18.44 -12.93
CA PHE A 370 2.32 17.95 -13.51
C PHE A 370 1.31 19.12 -13.59
N PRO A 371 1.49 20.08 -14.53
CA PRO A 371 0.53 21.14 -14.70
C PRO A 371 -0.83 20.49 -14.95
N VAL A 372 -1.79 20.83 -14.11
CA VAL A 372 -3.19 20.50 -14.33
C VAL A 372 -3.66 21.49 -15.37
N GLU A 373 -4.06 21.03 -16.54
CA GLU A 373 -4.77 21.89 -17.49
C GLU A 373 -6.02 22.44 -16.79
N ALA A 374 -6.12 23.76 -16.71
CA ALA A 374 -7.17 24.47 -16.01
C ALA A 374 -8.54 24.28 -16.72
#